data_d6ccb7669b6c6e8d8970e0b60bed0b06
#
_entry.id   d6ccb7669b6c6e8d8970e0b60bed0b06
#
_cell.length_a   1.000
_cell.length_b   1.000
_cell.length_c   1.000
_cell.angle_alpha   90.00
_cell.angle_beta   90.00
_cell.angle_gamma   90.00
#
_symmetry.space_group_name_H-M   'P 1'
#
loop_
_entity.id
_entity.type
_entity.pdbx_description
1 polymer ?
#
loop_
_entity_poly.entity_id
_entity_poly.type
_entity_poly.pdbx_seq_one_letter_code
_entity_poly.pdbx_strand_id
1 'polypeptide(L)'
;MQGTQERYTKTFPISWEQLHRDSKALAWRLVDMQAWKGIVTITRGGLVPASIIARELEIRLVDTVCVSSYEGRDKGASTILKPVKIDSEGWLLVDDLVDTGQTARLVREMLPKAHFATVYAKPEGRPLVDTFITEVSQDTWILFPWDTESQFVQPIVDIKQGGP
;
A
#
# COMPACT_ATOMS: atom_id res chain seq x y z
N MET A 1 16.52 -9.09 14.98
CA MET A 1 15.41 -9.62 14.18
C MET A 1 14.24 -10.24 14.96
N GLN A 2 14.20 -10.12 16.27
CA GLN A 2 13.12 -10.72 17.08
C GLN A 2 11.97 -9.77 17.44
N GLY A 3 12.00 -8.52 16.99
CA GLY A 3 11.00 -7.52 17.42
C GLY A 3 9.79 -7.30 16.51
N THR A 4 9.79 -7.80 15.28
CA THR A 4 8.72 -7.54 14.31
C THR A 4 7.70 -8.68 14.24
N GLN A 5 8.09 -9.88 14.65
CA GLN A 5 7.24 -11.08 14.58
C GLN A 5 6.15 -11.14 15.67
N GLU A 6 6.34 -10.50 16.82
CA GLU A 6 5.35 -10.56 17.91
C GLU A 6 4.08 -9.73 17.66
N ARG A 7 4.12 -8.79 16.71
CA ARG A 7 2.98 -7.93 16.39
C ARG A 7 1.98 -8.55 15.43
N TYR A 8 2.43 -9.47 14.58
CA TYR A 8 1.62 -10.08 13.55
C TYR A 8 1.43 -11.57 13.82
N THR A 9 0.18 -11.99 13.97
CA THR A 9 -0.18 -13.39 14.26
C THR A 9 -0.69 -14.12 13.02
N LYS A 10 -1.02 -13.37 11.97
CA LYS A 10 -1.57 -13.90 10.72
C LYS A 10 -0.80 -13.36 9.53
N THR A 11 -0.79 -14.13 8.45
CA THR A 11 -0.24 -13.70 7.16
C THR A 11 -1.32 -13.78 6.09
N PHE A 12 -1.43 -12.74 5.28
CA PHE A 12 -2.36 -12.68 4.16
C PHE A 12 -1.55 -12.46 2.87
N PRO A 13 -1.25 -13.54 2.12
CA PRO A 13 -0.55 -13.44 0.85
C PRO A 13 -1.50 -12.94 -0.25
N ILE A 14 -1.02 -12.02 -1.06
CA ILE A 14 -1.74 -11.45 -2.19
C ILE A 14 -0.99 -11.79 -3.46
N SER A 15 -1.68 -12.41 -4.43
CA SER A 15 -1.14 -12.67 -5.76
C SER A 15 -1.15 -11.40 -6.63
N TRP A 16 -0.36 -11.39 -7.70
CA TRP A 16 -0.41 -10.33 -8.71
C TRP A 16 -1.81 -10.15 -9.29
N GLU A 17 -2.47 -11.25 -9.56
CA GLU A 17 -3.84 -11.26 -10.09
C GLU A 17 -4.84 -10.65 -9.12
N GLN A 18 -4.74 -10.98 -7.84
CA GLN A 18 -5.60 -10.41 -6.81
C GLN A 18 -5.36 -8.91 -6.63
N LEU A 19 -4.10 -8.48 -6.58
CA LEU A 19 -3.75 -7.07 -6.48
C LEU A 19 -4.27 -6.27 -7.68
N HIS A 20 -4.15 -6.81 -8.88
CA HIS A 20 -4.69 -6.19 -10.09
C HIS A 20 -6.20 -6.02 -10.01
N ARG A 21 -6.91 -7.08 -9.63
CA ARG A 21 -8.37 -7.05 -9.44
C ARG A 21 -8.79 -6.03 -8.38
N ASP A 22 -8.13 -6.04 -7.22
CA ASP A 22 -8.47 -5.13 -6.11
C ASP A 22 -8.15 -3.67 -6.46
N SER A 23 -7.05 -3.42 -7.18
CA SER A 23 -6.72 -2.08 -7.67
C SER A 23 -7.73 -1.57 -8.70
N LYS A 24 -8.23 -2.43 -9.58
CA LYS A 24 -9.34 -2.10 -10.50
C LYS A 24 -10.64 -1.83 -9.74
N ALA A 25 -10.93 -2.60 -8.70
CA ALA A 25 -12.09 -2.35 -7.85
C ALA A 25 -12.00 -0.98 -7.19
N LEU A 26 -10.81 -0.55 -6.77
CA LEU A 26 -10.58 0.79 -6.25
C LEU A 26 -10.82 1.85 -7.32
N ALA A 27 -10.33 1.65 -8.55
CA ALA A 27 -10.59 2.56 -9.66
C ALA A 27 -12.09 2.71 -9.95
N TRP A 28 -12.87 1.63 -9.88
CA TRP A 28 -14.33 1.67 -10.02
C TRP A 28 -15.01 2.55 -8.95
N ARG A 29 -14.52 2.56 -7.74
CA ARG A 29 -15.05 3.44 -6.69
C ARG A 29 -14.71 4.92 -6.92
N LEU A 30 -13.62 5.19 -7.63
CA LEU A 30 -13.09 6.54 -7.80
C LEU A 30 -13.58 7.21 -9.08
N VAL A 31 -13.98 6.44 -10.10
CA VAL A 31 -14.26 6.94 -11.46
C VAL A 31 -15.35 8.00 -11.52
N ASP A 32 -16.41 7.85 -10.74
CA ASP A 32 -17.56 8.74 -10.75
C ASP A 32 -17.50 9.86 -9.70
N MET A 33 -16.45 9.92 -8.89
CA MET A 33 -16.38 10.92 -7.82
C MET A 33 -16.10 12.32 -8.33
N GLN A 34 -15.14 12.46 -9.24
CA GLN A 34 -14.75 13.73 -9.85
C GLN A 34 -13.77 13.50 -11.00
N ALA A 35 -13.49 14.56 -11.75
CA ALA A 35 -12.36 14.58 -12.68
C ALA A 35 -11.06 14.82 -11.90
N TRP A 36 -10.17 13.85 -11.92
CA TRP A 36 -8.91 13.91 -11.19
C TRP A 36 -7.85 14.70 -11.96
N LYS A 37 -7.17 15.64 -11.28
CA LYS A 37 -6.07 16.42 -11.86
C LYS A 37 -4.82 15.57 -12.08
N GLY A 38 -4.59 14.61 -11.22
CA GLY A 38 -3.44 13.73 -11.25
C GLY A 38 -3.42 12.79 -10.04
N ILE A 39 -2.41 11.94 -10.00
CA ILE A 39 -2.14 11.04 -8.89
C ILE A 39 -0.82 11.43 -8.25
N VAL A 40 -0.79 11.50 -6.92
CA VAL A 40 0.44 11.41 -6.13
C VAL A 40 0.47 10.02 -5.51
N THR A 41 1.49 9.24 -5.80
CA THR A 41 1.66 7.92 -5.19
C THR A 41 2.73 7.94 -4.11
N ILE A 42 2.46 7.24 -3.02
CA ILE A 42 3.42 7.05 -1.93
C ILE A 42 4.34 5.89 -2.33
N THR A 43 5.62 6.17 -2.46
CA THR A 43 6.58 5.14 -2.83
C THR A 43 7.13 4.43 -1.59
N ARG A 44 7.40 3.14 -1.70
CA ARG A 44 7.34 2.28 -2.90
C ARG A 44 5.99 1.59 -3.06
N GLY A 45 5.28 1.31 -1.97
CA GLY A 45 4.10 0.44 -1.97
C GLY A 45 2.98 0.86 -2.91
N GLY A 46 2.78 2.16 -3.09
CA GLY A 46 1.73 2.69 -3.95
C GLY A 46 2.01 2.63 -5.46
N LEU A 47 3.25 2.33 -5.88
CA LEU A 47 3.64 2.41 -7.29
C LEU A 47 2.81 1.50 -8.20
N VAL A 48 2.66 0.24 -7.85
CA VAL A 48 1.89 -0.71 -8.67
C VAL A 48 0.39 -0.39 -8.66
N PRO A 49 -0.27 -0.21 -7.51
CA PRO A 49 -1.67 0.21 -7.49
C PRO A 49 -1.92 1.50 -8.27
N ALA A 50 -1.06 2.50 -8.11
CA ALA A 50 -1.20 3.78 -8.81
C ALA A 50 -1.11 3.62 -10.33
N SER A 51 -0.24 2.77 -10.84
CA SER A 51 -0.14 2.52 -12.28
C SER A 51 -1.41 1.89 -12.86
N ILE A 52 -2.02 0.97 -12.12
CA ILE A 52 -3.28 0.34 -12.53
C ILE A 52 -4.42 1.35 -12.50
N ILE A 53 -4.54 2.12 -11.41
CA ILE A 53 -5.58 3.15 -11.26
C ILE A 53 -5.42 4.24 -12.32
N ALA A 54 -4.21 4.71 -12.57
CA ALA A 54 -3.91 5.73 -13.58
C ALA A 54 -4.37 5.28 -14.97
N ARG A 55 -4.09 4.03 -15.33
CA ARG A 55 -4.54 3.44 -16.58
C ARG A 55 -6.07 3.39 -16.67
N GLU A 56 -6.73 2.89 -15.63
CA GLU A 56 -8.19 2.72 -15.64
C GLU A 56 -8.96 4.06 -15.63
N LEU A 57 -8.40 5.10 -15.02
CA LEU A 57 -9.00 6.43 -14.94
C LEU A 57 -8.48 7.40 -16.03
N GLU A 58 -7.64 6.93 -16.96
CA GLU A 58 -6.99 7.75 -18.00
C GLU A 58 -6.24 8.97 -17.42
N ILE A 59 -5.61 8.80 -16.27
CA ILE A 59 -4.79 9.83 -15.64
C ILE A 59 -3.34 9.65 -16.07
N ARG A 60 -2.79 10.65 -16.76
CA ARG A 60 -1.41 10.60 -17.26
C ARG A 60 -0.42 11.35 -16.37
N LEU A 61 -0.90 12.26 -15.54
CA LEU A 61 -0.06 12.99 -14.60
C LEU A 61 0.05 12.22 -13.29
N VAL A 62 1.20 11.58 -13.08
CA VAL A 62 1.49 10.81 -11.86
C VAL A 62 2.80 11.32 -11.29
N ASP A 63 2.74 11.84 -10.07
CA ASP A 63 3.91 12.26 -9.29
C ASP A 63 4.09 11.33 -8.09
N THR A 64 5.22 11.44 -7.42
CA THR A 64 5.58 10.59 -6.28
C THR A 64 5.93 11.43 -5.06
N VAL A 65 5.50 10.97 -3.90
CA VAL A 65 6.06 11.35 -2.61
C VAL A 65 6.85 10.16 -2.07
N CYS A 66 8.14 10.36 -1.80
CA CYS A 66 8.99 9.28 -1.31
C CYS A 66 9.06 9.33 0.20
N VAL A 67 8.62 8.26 0.84
CA VAL A 67 8.60 8.11 2.29
C VAL A 67 9.43 6.90 2.68
N SER A 68 10.26 7.08 3.69
CA SER A 68 10.99 5.99 4.33
C SER A 68 10.37 5.72 5.70
N SER A 69 10.03 4.47 5.95
CA SER A 69 9.62 4.00 7.27
C SER A 69 10.77 3.22 7.89
N TYR A 70 11.27 3.66 9.05
CA TYR A 70 12.32 2.93 9.75
C TYR A 70 11.70 1.79 10.58
N GLU A 71 11.96 0.55 10.17
CA GLU A 71 11.77 -0.64 11.00
C GLU A 71 13.01 -0.84 11.89
N GLY A 72 13.26 0.08 12.82
CA GLY A 72 14.40 0.02 13.72
C GLY A 72 14.01 0.28 15.16
N ARG A 73 15.02 0.34 16.06
CA ARG A 73 14.83 0.55 17.51
C ARG A 73 14.04 1.81 17.89
N ASP A 74 13.99 2.80 17.02
CA ASP A 74 13.11 3.96 17.13
C ASP A 74 11.82 3.65 16.34
N LYS A 75 10.95 2.88 16.95
CA LYS A 75 9.66 2.49 16.40
C LYS A 75 8.88 3.73 15.97
N GLY A 76 8.76 3.93 14.67
CA GLY A 76 7.69 4.71 14.12
C GLY A 76 8.00 6.06 13.50
N ALA A 77 9.23 6.43 13.24
CA ALA A 77 9.54 7.65 12.51
C ALA A 77 9.52 7.41 11.00
N SER A 78 8.42 7.75 10.35
CA SER A 78 8.40 7.91 8.90
C SER A 78 9.05 9.25 8.53
N THR A 79 9.88 9.24 7.48
CA THR A 79 10.57 10.44 6.98
C THR A 79 10.25 10.65 5.52
N ILE A 80 9.96 11.90 5.15
CA ILE A 80 9.78 12.27 3.74
C ILE A 80 11.15 12.47 3.12
N LEU A 81 11.48 11.63 2.13
CA LEU A 81 12.72 11.73 1.36
C LEU A 81 12.58 12.66 0.16
N LYS A 82 11.42 12.66 -0.47
CA LYS A 82 11.08 13.56 -1.59
C LYS A 82 9.66 14.10 -1.38
N PRO A 83 9.50 15.39 -1.11
CA PRO A 83 8.18 16.01 -1.00
C PRO A 83 7.53 16.29 -2.34
N VAL A 84 6.25 16.59 -2.31
CA VAL A 84 5.47 17.16 -3.42
C VAL A 84 4.89 18.48 -2.96
N LYS A 85 5.03 19.53 -3.79
CA LYS A 85 4.49 20.86 -3.54
C LYS A 85 3.44 21.19 -4.59
N ILE A 86 2.19 20.95 -4.28
CA ILE A 86 1.04 21.22 -5.13
C ILE A 86 -0.13 21.72 -4.29
N ASP A 87 -1.08 22.43 -4.91
CA ASP A 87 -2.41 22.52 -4.35
C ASP A 87 -3.07 21.16 -4.54
N SER A 88 -3.30 20.46 -3.43
CA SER A 88 -3.73 19.06 -3.44
C SER A 88 -5.22 18.86 -3.75
N GLU A 89 -5.99 19.93 -3.92
CA GLU A 89 -7.41 19.84 -4.28
C GLU A 89 -7.60 19.21 -5.66
N GLY A 90 -8.45 18.20 -5.75
CA GLY A 90 -8.70 17.45 -6.98
C GLY A 90 -7.63 16.41 -7.33
N TRP A 91 -6.65 16.21 -6.46
CA TRP A 91 -5.62 15.17 -6.60
C TRP A 91 -6.00 13.90 -5.86
N LEU A 92 -5.60 12.80 -6.44
CA LEU A 92 -5.71 11.47 -5.84
C LEU A 92 -4.38 11.09 -5.22
N LEU A 93 -4.38 10.73 -3.94
CA LEU A 93 -3.25 10.20 -3.22
C LEU A 93 -3.42 8.69 -3.09
N VAL A 94 -2.44 7.91 -3.51
CA VAL A 94 -2.53 6.43 -3.57
C VAL A 94 -1.41 5.77 -2.80
N ASP A 95 -1.77 4.77 -2.00
CA ASP A 95 -0.86 3.81 -1.40
C ASP A 95 -1.45 2.39 -1.49
N ASP A 96 -0.65 1.38 -1.22
CA ASP A 96 -1.09 -0.01 -1.18
C ASP A 96 -1.92 -0.33 0.06
N LEU A 97 -1.46 0.15 1.21
CA LEU A 97 -1.97 -0.20 2.53
C LEU A 97 -1.85 1.00 3.47
N VAL A 98 -2.86 1.21 4.31
CA VAL A 98 -2.73 1.99 5.54
C VAL A 98 -2.72 1.04 6.73
N ASP A 99 -1.61 0.99 7.47
CA ASP A 99 -1.42 0.12 8.65
C ASP A 99 -1.75 0.88 9.93
N THR A 100 -0.77 1.49 10.58
CA THR A 100 -0.97 2.29 11.79
C THR A 100 -1.40 3.72 11.50
N GLY A 101 -1.16 4.17 10.29
CA GLY A 101 -1.45 5.53 9.85
C GLY A 101 -0.33 6.54 10.03
N GLN A 102 0.88 6.12 10.41
CA GLN A 102 2.01 7.04 10.56
C GLN A 102 2.38 7.73 9.26
N THR A 103 2.59 6.96 8.19
CA THR A 103 2.85 7.50 6.85
C THR A 103 1.68 8.36 6.37
N ALA A 104 0.45 7.90 6.59
CA ALA A 104 -0.75 8.62 6.20
C ALA A 104 -0.85 10.00 6.84
N ARG A 105 -0.58 10.12 8.15
CA ARG A 105 -0.59 11.42 8.85
C ARG A 105 0.42 12.39 8.24
N LEU A 106 1.64 11.90 8.02
CA LEU A 106 2.73 12.70 7.48
C LEU A 106 2.41 13.24 6.08
N VAL A 107 1.87 12.40 5.21
CA VAL A 107 1.53 12.78 3.84
C VAL A 107 0.26 13.64 3.81
N ARG A 108 -0.70 13.42 4.71
CA ARG A 108 -1.89 14.25 4.86
C ARG A 108 -1.55 15.70 5.23
N GLU A 109 -0.54 15.92 6.06
CA GLU A 109 -0.08 17.28 6.39
C GLU A 109 0.44 18.00 5.14
N MET A 110 1.10 17.29 4.25
CA MET A 110 1.64 17.84 3.00
C MET A 110 0.54 18.05 1.95
N LEU A 111 -0.42 17.15 1.85
CA LEU A 111 -1.47 17.10 0.84
C LEU A 111 -2.86 17.05 1.50
N PRO A 112 -3.26 18.11 2.23
CA PRO A 112 -4.43 18.05 3.10
C PRO A 112 -5.77 17.95 2.35
N LYS A 113 -5.82 18.35 1.09
CA LYS A 113 -7.04 18.35 0.27
C LYS A 113 -7.13 17.18 -0.71
N ALA A 114 -6.07 16.36 -0.81
CA ALA A 114 -6.08 15.19 -1.70
C ALA A 114 -7.07 14.14 -1.18
N HIS A 115 -7.71 13.44 -2.11
CA HIS A 115 -8.49 12.26 -1.79
C HIS A 115 -7.56 11.07 -1.61
N PHE A 116 -7.49 10.52 -0.42
CA PHE A 116 -6.57 9.43 -0.10
C PHE A 116 -7.24 8.07 -0.30
N ALA A 117 -6.71 7.27 -1.20
CA ALA A 117 -7.18 5.93 -1.50
C ALA A 117 -6.07 4.90 -1.30
N THR A 118 -6.42 3.80 -0.64
CA THR A 118 -5.56 2.62 -0.49
C THR A 118 -6.29 1.37 -0.94
N VAL A 119 -5.56 0.36 -1.39
CA VAL A 119 -6.18 -0.92 -1.75
C VAL A 119 -6.65 -1.63 -0.48
N TYR A 120 -5.79 -1.66 0.53
CA TYR A 120 -6.06 -2.30 1.82
C TYR A 120 -6.00 -1.29 2.96
N ALA A 121 -6.75 -1.57 4.02
CA ALA A 121 -6.73 -0.76 5.23
C ALA A 121 -6.79 -1.64 6.48
N LYS A 122 -6.07 -1.24 7.53
CA LYS A 122 -6.19 -1.81 8.86
C LYS A 122 -6.91 -0.84 9.80
N PRO A 123 -7.54 -1.34 10.89
CA PRO A 123 -8.39 -0.52 11.76
C PRO A 123 -7.76 0.77 12.28
N GLU A 124 -6.46 0.74 12.66
CA GLU A 124 -5.78 1.93 13.19
C GLU A 124 -5.58 3.02 12.13
N GLY A 125 -5.28 2.64 10.90
CA GLY A 125 -5.03 3.58 9.79
C GLY A 125 -6.28 3.99 9.02
N ARG A 126 -7.32 3.18 9.05
CA ARG A 126 -8.56 3.38 8.31
C ARG A 126 -9.16 4.79 8.42
N PRO A 127 -9.19 5.45 9.60
CA PRO A 127 -9.76 6.80 9.70
C PRO A 127 -9.03 7.87 8.89
N LEU A 128 -7.81 7.59 8.44
CA LEU A 128 -6.96 8.55 7.72
C LEU A 128 -7.10 8.45 6.18
N VAL A 129 -7.79 7.44 5.68
CA VAL A 129 -8.04 7.26 4.24
C VAL A 129 -9.51 7.49 3.91
N ASP A 130 -9.77 7.98 2.71
CA ASP A 130 -11.11 8.31 2.25
C ASP A 130 -11.79 7.13 1.56
N THR A 131 -11.02 6.32 0.85
CA THR A 131 -11.52 5.14 0.10
C THR A 131 -10.54 3.99 0.21
N PHE A 132 -11.03 2.79 0.44
CA PHE A 132 -10.25 1.55 0.40
C PHE A 132 -11.15 0.40 -0.06
N ILE A 133 -10.56 -0.75 -0.38
CA ILE A 133 -11.30 -1.92 -0.89
C ILE A 133 -11.50 -2.96 0.20
N THR A 134 -10.42 -3.43 0.81
CA THR A 134 -10.46 -4.55 1.76
C THR A 134 -9.87 -4.15 3.10
N GLU A 135 -10.64 -4.35 4.17
CA GLU A 135 -10.14 -4.22 5.54
C GLU A 135 -9.51 -5.54 5.99
N VAL A 136 -8.34 -5.45 6.60
CA VAL A 136 -7.59 -6.56 7.18
C VAL A 136 -7.37 -6.29 8.65
N SER A 137 -7.34 -7.33 9.47
CA SER A 137 -7.11 -7.16 10.91
C SER A 137 -5.73 -6.56 11.21
N GLN A 138 -5.63 -5.85 12.32
CA GLN A 138 -4.40 -5.13 12.69
C GLN A 138 -3.21 -6.07 12.89
N ASP A 139 -3.44 -7.30 13.34
CA ASP A 139 -2.44 -8.34 13.58
C ASP A 139 -2.08 -9.16 12.33
N THR A 140 -2.52 -8.75 11.15
CA THR A 140 -2.24 -9.43 9.90
C THR A 140 -1.05 -8.78 9.19
N TRP A 141 -0.06 -9.58 8.82
CA TRP A 141 0.97 -9.20 7.88
C TRP A 141 0.48 -9.43 6.45
N ILE A 142 0.38 -8.37 5.65
CA ILE A 142 0.07 -8.49 4.23
C ILE A 142 1.37 -8.76 3.48
N LEU A 143 1.39 -9.89 2.77
CA LEU A 143 2.51 -10.28 1.92
C LEU A 143 2.15 -9.94 0.48
N PHE A 144 2.65 -8.80 0.00
CA PHE A 144 2.41 -8.33 -1.35
C PHE A 144 3.17 -9.16 -2.40
N PRO A 145 2.72 -9.17 -3.68
CA PRO A 145 3.37 -9.99 -4.71
C PRO A 145 4.85 -9.63 -4.93
N TRP A 146 5.24 -8.38 -4.74
CA TRP A 146 6.64 -7.94 -4.83
C TRP A 146 7.51 -8.31 -3.63
N ASP A 147 6.91 -8.79 -2.54
CA ASP A 147 7.63 -9.29 -1.36
C ASP A 147 8.01 -10.76 -1.49
N THR A 148 7.53 -11.45 -2.52
CA THR A 148 7.75 -12.87 -2.74
C THR A 148 8.60 -13.12 -3.96
N GLU A 149 9.48 -14.13 -3.87
CA GLU A 149 10.27 -14.60 -4.97
C GLU A 149 9.82 -16.00 -5.40
N SER A 150 9.94 -16.27 -6.70
CA SER A 150 9.78 -17.64 -7.21
C SER A 150 10.98 -18.46 -6.77
N GLN A 151 10.80 -19.31 -5.79
CA GLN A 151 11.84 -20.20 -5.30
C GLN A 151 11.61 -21.63 -5.81
N PHE A 152 12.70 -22.32 -6.12
CA PHE A 152 12.63 -23.74 -6.38
C PHE A 152 12.21 -24.46 -5.10
N VAL A 153 11.09 -25.17 -5.18
CA VAL A 153 10.59 -26.00 -4.08
C VAL A 153 10.90 -27.45 -4.39
N GLN A 154 11.60 -28.11 -3.50
CA GLN A 154 11.89 -29.54 -3.66
C GLN A 154 10.60 -30.36 -3.70
N PRO A 155 10.56 -31.40 -4.56
CA PRO A 155 9.45 -32.36 -4.54
C PRO A 155 9.25 -32.97 -3.15
N ILE A 156 8.00 -33.27 -2.82
CA ILE A 156 7.64 -33.84 -1.49
C ILE A 156 8.42 -35.14 -1.19
N VAL A 157 8.70 -35.92 -2.19
CA VAL A 157 9.47 -37.18 -2.06
C VAL A 157 10.88 -36.89 -1.53
N ASP A 158 11.51 -35.83 -2.01
CA ASP A 158 12.87 -35.46 -1.60
C ASP A 158 12.88 -34.88 -0.18
N ILE A 159 11.85 -34.13 0.19
CA ILE A 159 11.67 -33.58 1.54
C ILE A 159 11.48 -34.71 2.56
N LYS A 160 10.74 -35.77 2.21
CA LYS A 160 10.52 -36.92 3.09
C LYS A 160 11.75 -37.83 3.24
N GLN A 161 12.67 -37.85 2.28
CA GLN A 161 13.89 -38.63 2.37
C GLN A 161 15.00 -37.97 3.15
N GLY A 162 14.92 -36.66 3.39
CA GLY A 162 15.85 -35.87 4.21
C GLY A 162 15.45 -35.71 5.68
N GLY A 163 14.56 -36.53 6.20
CA GLY A 163 14.16 -36.53 7.61
C GLY A 163 15.27 -37.05 8.53
N PRO A 164 15.25 -36.65 9.84
CA PRO A 164 16.38 -36.57 10.76
C PRO A 164 17.15 -37.87 10.93
#